data_746b1ce459725281467f338be983005d
#
_entry.id   746b1ce459725281467f338be983005d
#
_cell.length_a   1.000
_cell.length_b   1.000
_cell.length_c   1.000
_cell.angle_alpha   90.00
_cell.angle_beta   90.00
_cell.angle_gamma   90.00
#
_symmetry.space_group_name_H-M   'P 1'
#
loop_
_entity.id
_entity.type
_entity.pdbx_description
1 polymer ?
#
loop_
_entity_poly.entity_id
_entity_poly.type
_entity_poly.pdbx_seq_one_letter_code
_entity_poly.pdbx_strand_id
1 'polypeptide(L)'
;MAHFAPQIAVKATYMRGGTSKGTFFKLDDLPERCQTPGQARDNFLLRVVGSPDPYGKQIDGLGNGSSSTSKVVILSKTDVANHDVNYLFGQVAIDKAMIDWSGNCGNLTAAVGSFAIANGLVDASKVPQNGICEVRIWQQNISKTIIAHVPMTDGQVQETGDFELDGVTFPAAEVKIEFIDPVDSDGDMFPTGNLIDKLNVPEIGEFDVTMINAGIPTIFLNAKDLGFTGAELQKDINSNQEILAKLEKIRAHGAVKMGLIAALTEAQTRQHTPKIAWVAPPADYTASSGKAVKAGDIDLLARAMSMGQLHHAMMGTASVAIGTAATIKGTLVNQAAGSKALSEVRFGHPSGTLLVGGESSQVDGKWQAKKVSMSRSARRLMVGEVYVPGDAF
;
A
#
# COMPACT_ATOMS: atom_id res chain seq x y z
N MET A 1 18.28 -23.61 36.87
CA MET A 1 18.79 -22.39 36.19
C MET A 1 17.79 -22.08 35.07
N ALA A 2 17.38 -20.84 34.90
CA ALA A 2 16.55 -20.45 33.77
C ALA A 2 17.36 -20.72 32.49
N HIS A 3 16.78 -21.46 31.56
CA HIS A 3 17.40 -21.73 30.26
C HIS A 3 16.95 -20.63 29.30
N PHE A 4 17.92 -19.85 28.79
CA PHE A 4 17.65 -18.82 27.77
C PHE A 4 18.05 -19.36 26.41
N ALA A 5 17.12 -19.32 25.47
CA ALA A 5 17.39 -19.72 24.09
C ALA A 5 18.35 -18.73 23.42
N PRO A 6 19.36 -19.20 22.66
CA PRO A 6 20.20 -18.31 21.87
C PRO A 6 19.40 -17.66 20.73
N GLN A 7 19.89 -16.54 20.25
CA GLN A 7 19.35 -15.95 19.03
C GLN A 7 19.74 -16.80 17.81
N ILE A 8 18.86 -16.87 16.85
CA ILE A 8 19.12 -17.44 15.53
C ILE A 8 19.23 -16.33 14.49
N ALA A 9 20.11 -16.55 13.51
CA ALA A 9 20.31 -15.65 12.38
C ALA A 9 19.45 -16.09 11.19
N VAL A 10 18.73 -15.17 10.59
CA VAL A 10 17.88 -15.41 9.41
C VAL A 10 18.19 -14.39 8.33
N LYS A 11 18.51 -14.85 7.11
CA LYS A 11 18.82 -13.96 5.99
C LYS A 11 17.66 -13.02 5.69
N ALA A 12 17.96 -11.74 5.54
CA ALA A 12 16.98 -10.72 5.26
C ALA A 12 17.57 -9.61 4.39
N THR A 13 16.70 -8.91 3.69
CA THR A 13 17.03 -7.67 2.99
C THR A 13 16.09 -6.57 3.49
N TYR A 14 16.65 -5.47 3.98
CA TYR A 14 15.87 -4.30 4.35
C TYR A 14 15.80 -3.37 3.14
N MET A 15 14.58 -3.12 2.64
CA MET A 15 14.35 -2.39 1.40
C MET A 15 13.38 -1.24 1.59
N ARG A 16 13.62 -0.16 0.83
CA ARG A 16 12.61 0.84 0.51
C ARG A 16 11.95 0.47 -0.83
N GLY A 17 10.64 0.55 -0.87
CA GLY A 17 9.84 0.54 -2.10
C GLY A 17 8.85 1.70 -2.04
N GLY A 18 8.86 2.58 -3.05
CA GLY A 18 8.10 3.83 -3.00
C GLY A 18 8.37 4.60 -1.72
N THR A 19 7.33 5.05 -1.04
CA THR A 19 7.38 5.79 0.24
C THR A 19 7.24 4.86 1.46
N SER A 20 7.52 3.58 1.32
CA SER A 20 7.51 2.60 2.41
C SER A 20 8.83 1.86 2.49
N LYS A 21 9.13 1.26 3.65
CA LYS A 21 10.22 0.31 3.82
C LYS A 21 9.79 -0.88 4.67
N GLY A 22 10.47 -1.99 4.47
CA GLY A 22 10.18 -3.23 5.18
C GLY A 22 11.27 -4.27 5.04
N THR A 23 11.12 -5.35 5.78
CA THR A 23 12.04 -6.47 5.77
C THR A 23 11.55 -7.53 4.79
N PHE A 24 12.41 -7.89 3.86
CA PHE A 24 12.14 -8.85 2.79
C PHE A 24 12.85 -10.16 3.09
N PHE A 25 12.12 -11.25 2.91
CA PHE A 25 12.60 -12.61 3.08
C PHE A 25 12.34 -13.44 1.83
N LYS A 26 13.24 -14.36 1.54
CA LYS A 26 12.92 -15.51 0.70
C LYS A 26 12.26 -16.56 1.60
N LEU A 27 11.19 -17.18 1.14
CA LEU A 27 10.44 -18.16 1.94
C LEU A 27 11.36 -19.30 2.44
N ASP A 28 12.24 -19.79 1.58
CA ASP A 28 13.16 -20.87 1.90
C ASP A 28 14.25 -20.49 2.92
N ASP A 29 14.50 -19.21 3.15
CA ASP A 29 15.46 -18.72 4.14
C ASP A 29 14.83 -18.58 5.54
N LEU A 30 13.50 -18.68 5.65
CA LEU A 30 12.81 -18.68 6.94
C LEU A 30 13.04 -20.00 7.70
N PRO A 31 13.03 -20.01 9.04
CA PRO A 31 12.99 -21.24 9.80
C PRO A 31 11.86 -22.14 9.33
N GLU A 32 12.09 -23.46 9.28
CA GLU A 32 11.17 -24.44 8.69
C GLU A 32 9.72 -24.27 9.21
N ARG A 33 9.53 -24.13 10.54
CA ARG A 33 8.20 -23.89 11.15
C ARG A 33 7.56 -22.55 10.77
N CYS A 34 8.32 -21.60 10.20
CA CYS A 34 7.83 -20.30 9.75
C CYS A 34 7.54 -20.27 8.23
N GLN A 35 7.87 -21.34 7.48
CA GLN A 35 7.62 -21.39 6.04
C GLN A 35 6.14 -21.62 5.71
N THR A 36 5.36 -22.17 6.64
CA THR A 36 3.91 -22.32 6.50
C THR A 36 3.15 -21.21 7.24
N PRO A 37 1.99 -20.75 6.73
CA PRO A 37 1.14 -19.81 7.45
C PRO A 37 0.77 -20.32 8.86
N GLY A 38 0.73 -19.42 9.84
CA GLY A 38 0.35 -19.75 11.20
C GLY A 38 1.11 -18.96 12.26
N GLN A 39 0.83 -19.28 13.51
CA GLN A 39 1.34 -18.54 14.68
C GLN A 39 2.87 -18.43 14.74
N ALA A 40 3.59 -19.49 14.34
CA ALA A 40 5.05 -19.48 14.34
C ALA A 40 5.62 -18.43 13.37
N ARG A 41 5.07 -18.36 12.15
CA ARG A 41 5.43 -17.32 11.19
C ARG A 41 5.12 -15.93 11.72
N ASP A 42 3.91 -15.74 12.25
CA ASP A 42 3.48 -14.44 12.75
C ASP A 42 4.34 -13.98 13.93
N ASN A 43 4.60 -14.85 14.90
CA ASN A 43 5.46 -14.54 16.04
C ASN A 43 6.89 -14.17 15.61
N PHE A 44 7.47 -14.92 14.66
CA PHE A 44 8.78 -14.61 14.10
C PHE A 44 8.80 -13.21 13.49
N LEU A 45 7.84 -12.89 12.62
CA LEU A 45 7.77 -11.60 11.91
C LEU A 45 7.45 -10.43 12.85
N LEU A 46 6.60 -10.64 13.83
CA LEU A 46 6.34 -9.67 14.90
C LEU A 46 7.64 -9.32 15.63
N ARG A 47 8.44 -10.34 15.98
CA ARG A 47 9.70 -10.14 16.67
C ARG A 47 10.74 -9.43 15.81
N VAL A 48 10.78 -9.74 14.49
CA VAL A 48 11.64 -9.02 13.51
C VAL A 48 11.32 -7.53 13.47
N VAL A 49 10.04 -7.18 13.50
CA VAL A 49 9.60 -5.78 13.40
C VAL A 49 9.67 -5.07 14.75
N GLY A 50 9.63 -5.81 15.86
CA GLY A 50 9.62 -5.27 17.22
C GLY A 50 8.20 -4.92 17.69
N SER A 51 7.24 -5.79 17.38
CA SER A 51 5.82 -5.65 17.78
C SER A 51 5.38 -6.83 18.64
N PRO A 52 4.40 -6.64 19.55
CA PRO A 52 3.76 -5.36 19.91
C PRO A 52 4.68 -4.47 20.75
N ASP A 53 4.70 -3.18 20.43
CA ASP A 53 5.47 -2.21 21.21
C ASP A 53 4.54 -1.17 21.85
N PRO A 54 4.37 -1.19 23.19
CA PRO A 54 3.51 -0.22 23.89
C PRO A 54 4.08 1.21 23.84
N TYR A 55 5.37 1.38 23.53
CA TYR A 55 6.00 2.69 23.37
C TYR A 55 5.81 3.28 21.97
N GLY A 56 5.35 2.48 21.00
CA GLY A 56 5.09 2.92 19.64
C GLY A 56 6.35 3.27 18.82
N LYS A 57 7.51 2.76 19.19
CA LYS A 57 8.81 3.07 18.57
C LYS A 57 9.44 1.89 17.85
N GLN A 58 9.09 0.65 18.25
CA GLN A 58 9.64 -0.61 17.72
C GLN A 58 11.18 -0.65 17.80
N ILE A 59 11.75 -0.15 18.92
CA ILE A 59 13.20 -0.05 19.15
C ILE A 59 13.87 -1.41 19.12
N ASP A 60 13.17 -2.47 19.58
CA ASP A 60 13.69 -3.83 19.62
C ASP A 60 13.37 -4.63 18.34
N GLY A 61 13.39 -3.96 17.19
CA GLY A 61 13.16 -4.56 15.87
C GLY A 61 13.47 -3.61 14.73
N LEU A 62 13.15 -4.05 13.51
CA LEU A 62 13.42 -3.30 12.28
C LEU A 62 12.26 -2.35 11.87
N GLY A 63 11.17 -2.31 12.63
CA GLY A 63 10.12 -1.32 12.47
C GLY A 63 10.61 0.08 12.87
N ASN A 64 9.77 1.08 12.67
CA ASN A 64 10.09 2.46 13.04
C ASN A 64 8.83 3.24 13.44
N GLY A 65 7.93 2.60 14.18
CA GLY A 65 6.76 3.23 14.79
C GLY A 65 5.77 3.88 13.81
N SER A 66 5.75 3.45 12.55
CA SER A 66 4.77 3.95 11.57
C SER A 66 4.25 2.84 10.66
N SER A 67 3.06 3.01 10.11
CA SER A 67 2.49 2.06 9.14
C SER A 67 3.31 1.95 7.85
N SER A 68 4.10 2.96 7.51
CA SER A 68 4.98 2.96 6.33
C SER A 68 6.25 2.13 6.52
N THR A 69 6.61 1.80 7.75
CA THR A 69 7.87 1.16 8.13
C THR A 69 7.70 -0.15 8.89
N SER A 70 6.48 -0.50 9.29
CA SER A 70 6.15 -1.73 10.02
C SER A 70 5.60 -2.78 9.06
N LYS A 71 6.45 -3.29 8.17
CA LYS A 71 6.05 -4.13 7.03
C LYS A 71 7.03 -5.27 6.82
N VAL A 72 6.48 -6.41 6.44
CA VAL A 72 7.24 -7.60 6.05
C VAL A 72 6.80 -8.10 4.68
N VAL A 73 7.74 -8.68 3.95
CA VAL A 73 7.52 -9.24 2.61
C VAL A 73 8.18 -10.60 2.54
N ILE A 74 7.45 -11.59 2.06
CA ILE A 74 7.97 -12.94 1.80
C ILE A 74 7.80 -13.22 0.32
N LEU A 75 8.90 -13.62 -0.34
CA LEU A 75 8.89 -14.02 -1.74
C LEU A 75 9.29 -15.48 -1.89
N SER A 76 8.70 -16.14 -2.87
CA SER A 76 9.05 -17.51 -3.28
C SER A 76 8.93 -17.66 -4.79
N LYS A 77 9.50 -18.74 -5.34
CA LYS A 77 9.15 -19.17 -6.69
C LYS A 77 7.65 -19.41 -6.78
N THR A 78 7.10 -19.28 -7.97
CA THR A 78 5.66 -19.46 -8.21
C THR A 78 5.40 -20.61 -9.16
N ASP A 79 4.32 -21.35 -8.91
CA ASP A 79 3.76 -22.35 -9.83
C ASP A 79 2.59 -21.75 -10.64
N VAL A 80 2.25 -20.49 -10.42
CA VAL A 80 1.19 -19.80 -11.18
C VAL A 80 1.71 -19.51 -12.58
N ALA A 81 1.00 -20.01 -13.58
CA ALA A 81 1.40 -19.87 -14.99
C ALA A 81 1.62 -18.39 -15.37
N ASN A 82 2.66 -18.16 -16.18
CA ASN A 82 3.04 -16.82 -16.66
C ASN A 82 3.41 -15.81 -15.56
N HIS A 83 3.89 -16.29 -14.41
CA HIS A 83 4.44 -15.45 -13.36
C HIS A 83 5.87 -15.88 -13.04
N ASP A 84 6.63 -14.97 -12.44
CA ASP A 84 8.04 -15.21 -12.08
C ASP A 84 8.19 -15.45 -10.58
N VAL A 85 7.36 -14.79 -9.75
CA VAL A 85 7.52 -14.80 -8.31
C VAL A 85 6.18 -14.65 -7.59
N ASN A 86 6.04 -15.35 -6.47
CA ASN A 86 5.00 -15.10 -5.47
C ASN A 86 5.43 -13.96 -4.55
N TYR A 87 4.50 -13.07 -4.23
CA TYR A 87 4.66 -11.97 -3.30
C TYR A 87 3.59 -12.04 -2.22
N LEU A 88 4.00 -12.26 -0.98
CA LEU A 88 3.15 -12.20 0.20
C LEU A 88 3.53 -10.98 1.04
N PHE A 89 2.55 -10.15 1.38
CA PHE A 89 2.73 -8.92 2.14
C PHE A 89 2.07 -9.01 3.52
N GLY A 90 2.78 -8.62 4.58
CA GLY A 90 2.24 -8.48 5.94
C GLY A 90 2.34 -7.04 6.45
N GLN A 91 1.20 -6.46 6.83
CA GLN A 91 1.15 -5.18 7.55
C GLN A 91 1.18 -5.44 9.05
N VAL A 92 2.28 -5.12 9.70
CA VAL A 92 2.46 -5.36 11.13
C VAL A 92 1.85 -4.21 11.94
N ALA A 93 0.98 -4.53 12.90
CA ALA A 93 0.49 -3.57 13.87
C ALA A 93 1.62 -3.17 14.82
N ILE A 94 1.63 -1.91 15.28
CA ILE A 94 2.71 -1.39 16.12
C ILE A 94 2.54 -1.84 17.57
N ASP A 95 1.32 -1.66 18.09
CA ASP A 95 0.94 -1.82 19.50
C ASP A 95 0.21 -3.13 19.82
N LYS A 96 -0.03 -3.95 18.79
CA LYS A 96 -0.78 -5.22 18.91
C LYS A 96 0.02 -6.37 18.32
N ALA A 97 -0.11 -7.57 18.91
CA ALA A 97 0.45 -8.79 18.36
C ALA A 97 -0.38 -9.29 17.16
N MET A 98 -0.35 -8.53 16.06
CA MET A 98 -1.16 -8.79 14.88
C MET A 98 -0.41 -8.42 13.60
N ILE A 99 -0.49 -9.30 12.61
CA ILE A 99 -0.12 -9.02 11.22
C ILE A 99 -1.40 -9.10 10.38
N ASP A 100 -1.71 -8.02 9.69
CA ASP A 100 -2.85 -7.98 8.76
C ASP A 100 -2.38 -8.44 7.37
N TRP A 101 -2.88 -9.59 6.95
CA TRP A 101 -2.60 -10.23 5.66
C TRP A 101 -3.68 -9.93 4.60
N SER A 102 -4.66 -9.08 4.90
CA SER A 102 -5.86 -8.88 4.05
C SER A 102 -5.63 -8.04 2.80
N GLY A 103 -4.44 -7.51 2.57
CA GLY A 103 -4.22 -6.61 1.44
C GLY A 103 -2.80 -6.58 0.93
N ASN A 104 -2.55 -5.72 -0.06
CA ASN A 104 -1.26 -5.51 -0.70
C ASN A 104 -0.62 -4.17 -0.27
N CYS A 105 0.69 -4.05 -0.45
CA CYS A 105 1.42 -2.79 -0.34
C CYS A 105 1.98 -2.34 -1.70
N GLY A 106 1.23 -1.51 -2.43
CA GLY A 106 1.64 -1.01 -3.74
C GLY A 106 2.96 -0.22 -3.74
N ASN A 107 3.38 0.34 -2.60
CA ASN A 107 4.70 0.98 -2.48
C ASN A 107 5.82 -0.06 -2.43
N LEU A 108 5.74 -1.07 -1.55
CA LEU A 108 6.76 -2.12 -1.47
C LEU A 108 6.79 -3.01 -2.71
N THR A 109 5.70 -3.08 -3.47
CA THR A 109 5.67 -3.79 -4.76
C THR A 109 6.80 -3.33 -5.70
N ALA A 110 7.17 -2.04 -5.65
CA ALA A 110 8.30 -1.53 -6.45
C ALA A 110 9.64 -2.20 -6.13
N ALA A 111 9.81 -2.74 -4.92
CA ALA A 111 11.02 -3.43 -4.51
C ALA A 111 10.99 -4.94 -4.78
N VAL A 112 9.81 -5.51 -5.08
CA VAL A 112 9.62 -6.95 -5.25
C VAL A 112 10.42 -7.49 -6.43
N GLY A 113 10.31 -6.83 -7.60
CA GLY A 113 11.06 -7.25 -8.80
C GLY A 113 12.57 -7.18 -8.58
N SER A 114 13.05 -6.08 -7.97
CA SER A 114 14.47 -5.90 -7.64
C SER A 114 14.99 -6.97 -6.69
N PHE A 115 14.21 -7.30 -5.64
CA PHE A 115 14.56 -8.37 -4.71
C PHE A 115 14.57 -9.74 -5.42
N ALA A 116 13.55 -10.02 -6.23
CA ALA A 116 13.41 -11.31 -6.92
C ALA A 116 14.59 -11.57 -7.87
N ILE A 117 15.00 -10.57 -8.65
CA ILE A 117 16.17 -10.66 -9.54
C ILE A 117 17.44 -10.91 -8.71
N ALA A 118 17.70 -10.08 -7.70
CA ALA A 118 18.90 -10.15 -6.89
C ALA A 118 19.04 -11.46 -6.10
N ASN A 119 17.94 -12.16 -5.83
CA ASN A 119 17.92 -13.44 -5.09
C ASN A 119 17.68 -14.67 -5.99
N GLY A 120 17.76 -14.52 -7.32
CA GLY A 120 17.65 -15.65 -8.27
C GLY A 120 16.27 -16.30 -8.31
N LEU A 121 15.20 -15.55 -7.98
CA LEU A 121 13.82 -16.02 -8.09
C LEU A 121 13.27 -15.88 -9.51
N VAL A 122 13.82 -14.94 -10.29
CA VAL A 122 13.51 -14.77 -11.72
C VAL A 122 14.46 -15.64 -12.54
N ASP A 123 13.95 -16.28 -13.61
CA ASP A 123 14.76 -17.06 -14.53
C ASP A 123 15.87 -16.20 -15.14
N ALA A 124 17.11 -16.66 -15.04
CA ALA A 124 18.29 -15.93 -15.51
C ALA A 124 18.23 -15.59 -17.02
N SER A 125 17.54 -16.38 -17.83
CA SER A 125 17.35 -16.12 -19.26
C SER A 125 16.49 -14.89 -19.54
N LYS A 126 15.67 -14.45 -18.58
CA LYS A 126 14.82 -13.25 -18.66
C LYS A 126 15.52 -11.99 -18.17
N VAL A 127 16.66 -12.11 -17.50
CA VAL A 127 17.37 -10.99 -16.88
C VAL A 127 18.37 -10.40 -17.89
N PRO A 128 18.10 -9.22 -18.48
CA PRO A 128 18.99 -8.62 -19.46
C PRO A 128 20.21 -8.00 -18.78
N GLN A 129 21.30 -7.85 -19.54
CA GLN A 129 22.48 -7.12 -19.08
C GLN A 129 22.19 -5.65 -18.88
N ASN A 130 21.44 -5.05 -19.80
CA ASN A 130 21.02 -3.63 -19.75
C ASN A 130 19.59 -3.46 -20.24
N GLY A 131 18.92 -2.40 -19.79
CA GLY A 131 17.55 -2.08 -20.18
C GLY A 131 16.53 -2.46 -19.11
N ILE A 132 15.37 -2.97 -19.48
CA ILE A 132 14.28 -3.28 -18.55
C ILE A 132 14.07 -4.79 -18.43
N CYS A 133 14.08 -5.28 -17.20
CA CYS A 133 13.61 -6.62 -16.85
C CYS A 133 12.14 -6.53 -16.41
N GLU A 134 11.24 -7.12 -17.18
CA GLU A 134 9.85 -7.28 -16.79
C GLU A 134 9.73 -8.45 -15.80
N VAL A 135 9.21 -8.19 -14.61
CA VAL A 135 8.95 -9.20 -13.58
C VAL A 135 7.45 -9.30 -13.35
N ARG A 136 6.88 -10.46 -13.65
CA ARG A 136 5.45 -10.74 -13.44
C ARG A 136 5.26 -11.36 -12.05
N ILE A 137 4.59 -10.62 -11.20
CA ILE A 137 4.44 -10.91 -9.78
C ILE A 137 3.03 -11.45 -9.53
N TRP A 138 2.92 -12.62 -8.91
CA TRP A 138 1.68 -13.10 -8.33
C TRP A 138 1.53 -12.57 -6.91
N GLN A 139 0.65 -11.61 -6.72
CA GLN A 139 0.39 -11.04 -5.39
C GLN A 139 -0.62 -11.93 -4.65
N GLN A 140 -0.13 -12.71 -3.67
CA GLN A 140 -0.87 -13.81 -3.04
C GLN A 140 -2.03 -13.34 -2.16
N ASN A 141 -1.91 -12.20 -1.48
CA ASN A 141 -2.95 -11.71 -0.56
C ASN A 141 -4.26 -11.40 -1.28
N ILE A 142 -4.19 -10.90 -2.52
CA ILE A 142 -5.36 -10.47 -3.29
C ILE A 142 -5.52 -11.25 -4.60
N SER A 143 -4.68 -12.26 -4.86
CA SER A 143 -4.71 -13.11 -6.06
C SER A 143 -4.72 -12.30 -7.37
N LYS A 144 -3.77 -11.35 -7.49
CA LYS A 144 -3.67 -10.45 -8.64
C LYS A 144 -2.27 -10.41 -9.25
N THR A 145 -2.25 -10.14 -10.55
CA THR A 145 -1.03 -9.95 -11.32
C THR A 145 -0.55 -8.51 -11.18
N ILE A 146 0.73 -8.35 -10.88
CA ILE A 146 1.41 -7.06 -10.93
C ILE A 146 2.64 -7.22 -11.81
N ILE A 147 2.93 -6.23 -12.66
CA ILE A 147 4.11 -6.21 -13.50
C ILE A 147 5.04 -5.10 -13.00
N ALA A 148 6.27 -5.46 -12.69
CA ALA A 148 7.32 -4.51 -12.35
C ALA A 148 8.33 -4.43 -13.50
N HIS A 149 8.56 -3.20 -14.01
CA HIS A 149 9.56 -2.90 -15.02
C HIS A 149 10.83 -2.43 -14.31
N VAL A 150 11.75 -3.36 -14.08
CA VAL A 150 12.95 -3.13 -13.28
C VAL A 150 14.11 -2.73 -14.19
N PRO A 151 14.72 -1.55 -14.01
CA PRO A 151 15.88 -1.15 -14.80
C PRO A 151 17.11 -1.98 -14.41
N MET A 152 17.89 -2.34 -15.41
CA MET A 152 19.08 -3.16 -15.30
C MET A 152 20.30 -2.44 -15.90
N THR A 153 21.45 -2.59 -15.26
CA THR A 153 22.74 -2.11 -15.75
C THR A 153 23.81 -3.14 -15.41
N ASP A 154 24.59 -3.56 -16.42
CA ASP A 154 25.67 -4.53 -16.29
C ASP A 154 25.26 -5.83 -15.58
N GLY A 155 24.07 -6.33 -15.91
CA GLY A 155 23.50 -7.55 -15.33
C GLY A 155 23.01 -7.42 -13.90
N GLN A 156 22.98 -6.20 -13.35
CA GLN A 156 22.53 -5.91 -12.00
C GLN A 156 21.30 -5.00 -12.01
N VAL A 157 20.49 -5.07 -10.95
CA VAL A 157 19.40 -4.14 -10.72
C VAL A 157 19.98 -2.73 -10.59
N GLN A 158 19.52 -1.82 -11.42
CA GLN A 158 19.86 -0.40 -11.31
C GLN A 158 19.02 0.24 -10.22
N GLU A 159 19.67 0.74 -9.17
CA GLU A 159 19.00 1.40 -8.04
C GLU A 159 19.23 2.92 -8.03
N THR A 160 20.25 3.40 -8.76
CA THR A 160 20.59 4.82 -8.91
C THR A 160 19.99 5.40 -10.19
N GLY A 161 19.60 6.67 -10.15
CA GLY A 161 19.00 7.38 -11.28
C GLY A 161 18.55 8.77 -10.86
N ASP A 162 17.85 9.45 -11.74
CA ASP A 162 17.38 10.82 -11.59
C ASP A 162 15.87 10.97 -11.35
N PHE A 163 15.16 9.83 -11.25
CA PHE A 163 13.72 9.85 -10.97
C PHE A 163 13.44 10.33 -9.55
N GLU A 164 12.75 11.46 -9.45
CA GLU A 164 12.29 12.05 -8.19
C GLU A 164 10.92 11.49 -7.81
N LEU A 165 10.77 11.07 -6.56
CA LEU A 165 9.52 10.60 -5.97
C LEU A 165 9.18 11.43 -4.74
N ASP A 166 8.12 12.21 -4.80
CA ASP A 166 7.66 13.01 -3.67
C ASP A 166 7.38 12.11 -2.44
N GLY A 167 7.99 12.47 -1.31
CA GLY A 167 7.99 11.64 -0.08
C GLY A 167 9.24 10.77 0.06
N VAL A 168 10.18 10.84 -0.88
CA VAL A 168 11.51 10.20 -0.82
C VAL A 168 12.57 11.27 -1.04
N THR A 169 13.60 11.29 -0.17
CA THR A 169 14.58 12.38 -0.12
C THR A 169 15.50 12.44 -1.35
N PHE A 170 15.93 11.29 -1.86
CA PHE A 170 16.92 11.21 -2.93
C PHE A 170 16.34 10.59 -4.19
N PRO A 171 16.73 11.07 -5.37
CA PRO A 171 16.36 10.44 -6.63
C PRO A 171 16.93 9.02 -6.72
N ALA A 172 16.34 8.21 -7.57
CA ALA A 172 16.72 6.81 -7.79
C ALA A 172 16.31 6.37 -9.20
N ALA A 173 16.59 5.12 -9.56
CA ALA A 173 16.08 4.57 -10.80
C ALA A 173 14.56 4.41 -10.75
N GLU A 174 13.88 4.76 -11.84
CA GLU A 174 12.45 4.60 -11.98
C GLU A 174 12.07 3.14 -12.13
N VAL A 175 11.10 2.68 -11.35
CA VAL A 175 10.45 1.37 -11.49
C VAL A 175 8.98 1.62 -11.81
N LYS A 176 8.58 1.37 -13.05
CA LYS A 176 7.18 1.43 -13.43
C LYS A 176 6.47 0.17 -12.94
N ILE A 177 5.33 0.34 -12.31
CA ILE A 177 4.47 -0.74 -11.81
C ILE A 177 3.13 -0.70 -12.52
N GLU A 178 2.68 -1.84 -12.99
CA GLU A 178 1.37 -2.02 -13.60
C GLU A 178 0.56 -3.03 -12.78
N PHE A 179 -0.59 -2.61 -12.29
CA PHE A 179 -1.58 -3.47 -11.64
C PHE A 179 -2.56 -3.93 -12.72
N ILE A 180 -2.53 -5.21 -13.01
CA ILE A 180 -3.37 -5.81 -14.04
C ILE A 180 -4.68 -6.28 -13.41
N ASP A 181 -5.79 -5.89 -14.03
CA ASP A 181 -7.12 -6.22 -13.55
C ASP A 181 -7.26 -6.05 -12.03
N PRO A 182 -7.07 -4.80 -11.54
CA PRO A 182 -6.93 -4.53 -10.11
C PRO A 182 -8.24 -4.67 -9.32
N VAL A 183 -9.32 -5.07 -9.97
CA VAL A 183 -10.63 -5.33 -9.36
C VAL A 183 -10.73 -6.82 -9.01
N ASP A 184 -11.30 -7.15 -7.86
CA ASP A 184 -11.47 -8.56 -7.46
C ASP A 184 -12.29 -9.34 -8.48
N SER A 185 -11.82 -10.55 -8.84
CA SER A 185 -12.43 -11.40 -9.87
C SER A 185 -13.88 -11.82 -9.53
N ASP A 186 -14.17 -11.96 -8.25
CA ASP A 186 -15.44 -12.47 -7.72
C ASP A 186 -16.32 -11.34 -7.16
N GLY A 187 -15.86 -10.08 -7.22
CA GLY A 187 -16.55 -8.92 -6.68
C GLY A 187 -16.79 -7.82 -7.72
N ASP A 188 -17.84 -7.06 -7.51
CA ASP A 188 -18.06 -5.86 -8.30
C ASP A 188 -17.09 -4.77 -7.88
N MET A 189 -16.57 -4.00 -8.84
CA MET A 189 -15.72 -2.83 -8.55
C MET A 189 -16.40 -1.87 -7.58
N PHE A 190 -17.70 -1.71 -7.70
CA PHE A 190 -18.54 -0.99 -6.75
C PHE A 190 -19.39 -2.01 -5.98
N PRO A 191 -19.03 -2.36 -4.74
CA PRO A 191 -19.66 -3.48 -4.02
C PRO A 191 -21.13 -3.25 -3.70
N THR A 192 -21.61 -2.02 -3.76
CA THR A 192 -23.02 -1.66 -3.61
C THR A 192 -23.75 -1.51 -4.94
N GLY A 193 -23.05 -1.58 -6.06
CA GLY A 193 -23.56 -1.30 -7.41
C GLY A 193 -23.64 0.20 -7.74
N ASN A 194 -23.40 1.09 -6.79
CA ASN A 194 -23.52 2.53 -6.96
C ASN A 194 -22.15 3.22 -7.03
N LEU A 195 -22.06 4.29 -7.84
CA LEU A 195 -20.87 5.15 -7.86
C LEU A 195 -20.79 6.06 -6.63
N ILE A 196 -21.95 6.43 -6.08
CA ILE A 196 -22.10 7.21 -4.85
C ILE A 196 -23.19 6.55 -4.01
N ASP A 197 -22.90 6.37 -2.74
CA ASP A 197 -23.80 5.89 -1.70
C ASP A 197 -23.97 6.92 -0.59
N LYS A 198 -25.12 6.84 0.10
CA LYS A 198 -25.28 7.48 1.41
C LYS A 198 -24.77 6.56 2.50
N LEU A 199 -23.78 7.01 3.26
CA LEU A 199 -23.26 6.33 4.43
C LEU A 199 -23.72 7.04 5.69
N ASN A 200 -24.69 6.44 6.40
CA ASN A 200 -25.14 6.95 7.69
C ASN A 200 -24.25 6.38 8.80
N VAL A 201 -23.63 7.26 9.58
CA VAL A 201 -22.80 6.91 10.74
C VAL A 201 -23.46 7.52 11.99
N PRO A 202 -24.08 6.70 12.85
CA PRO A 202 -24.76 7.19 14.04
C PRO A 202 -23.90 8.13 14.86
N GLU A 203 -24.49 9.20 15.38
CA GLU A 203 -23.86 10.26 16.18
C GLU A 203 -22.85 11.15 15.43
N ILE A 204 -22.52 10.82 14.16
CA ILE A 204 -21.56 11.60 13.35
C ILE A 204 -22.25 12.31 12.19
N GLY A 205 -23.14 11.60 11.47
CA GLY A 205 -23.87 12.16 10.33
C GLY A 205 -23.97 11.23 9.12
N GLU A 206 -24.53 11.77 8.06
CA GLU A 206 -24.66 11.10 6.77
C GLU A 206 -23.69 11.71 5.76
N PHE A 207 -23.01 10.86 5.00
CA PHE A 207 -21.99 11.25 4.03
C PHE A 207 -22.30 10.67 2.65
N ASP A 208 -22.07 11.44 1.62
CA ASP A 208 -21.90 10.90 0.27
C ASP A 208 -20.53 10.23 0.18
N VAL A 209 -20.49 8.98 -0.28
CA VAL A 209 -19.26 8.20 -0.40
C VAL A 209 -19.17 7.46 -1.74
N THR A 210 -17.98 7.37 -2.29
CA THR A 210 -17.65 6.38 -3.33
C THR A 210 -16.91 5.23 -2.66
N MET A 211 -17.47 4.03 -2.75
CA MET A 211 -16.86 2.81 -2.23
C MET A 211 -16.41 1.94 -3.40
N ILE A 212 -15.11 1.67 -3.50
CA ILE A 212 -14.52 1.01 -4.66
C ILE A 212 -13.55 -0.10 -4.25
N ASN A 213 -13.60 -1.23 -4.94
CA ASN A 213 -12.67 -2.35 -4.87
C ASN A 213 -11.72 -2.30 -6.07
N ALA A 214 -10.66 -1.49 -5.98
CA ALA A 214 -9.61 -1.43 -7.01
C ALA A 214 -8.26 -1.23 -6.34
N GLY A 215 -7.37 -2.19 -6.45
CA GLY A 215 -6.08 -2.22 -5.79
C GLY A 215 -6.13 -2.43 -4.28
N ILE A 216 -7.03 -1.76 -3.60
CA ILE A 216 -7.45 -1.99 -2.21
C ILE A 216 -8.85 -1.41 -2.00
N PRO A 217 -9.74 -2.08 -1.26
CA PRO A 217 -11.02 -1.51 -0.89
C PRO A 217 -10.85 -0.13 -0.26
N THR A 218 -11.53 0.87 -0.83
CA THR A 218 -11.36 2.27 -0.41
C THR A 218 -12.71 2.99 -0.37
N ILE A 219 -12.91 3.77 0.69
CA ILE A 219 -14.06 4.65 0.90
C ILE A 219 -13.58 6.08 0.67
N PHE A 220 -14.08 6.75 -0.36
CA PHE A 220 -13.80 8.15 -0.64
C PHE A 220 -14.93 9.05 -0.13
N LEU A 221 -14.55 10.16 0.51
CA LEU A 221 -15.43 11.23 0.96
C LEU A 221 -14.98 12.57 0.37
N ASN A 222 -15.85 13.56 0.31
CA ASN A 222 -15.40 14.92 0.10
C ASN A 222 -14.74 15.48 1.37
N ALA A 223 -13.61 16.14 1.24
CA ALA A 223 -12.93 16.79 2.36
C ALA A 223 -13.84 17.76 3.13
N LYS A 224 -14.61 18.57 2.40
CA LYS A 224 -15.55 19.57 2.99
C LYS A 224 -16.58 18.95 3.93
N ASP A 225 -17.06 17.72 3.64
CA ASP A 225 -18.09 17.05 4.45
C ASP A 225 -17.51 16.55 5.79
N LEU A 226 -16.18 16.43 5.87
CA LEU A 226 -15.44 16.13 7.09
C LEU A 226 -15.00 17.39 7.86
N GLY A 227 -15.16 18.58 7.26
CA GLY A 227 -14.62 19.84 7.76
C GLY A 227 -13.15 20.07 7.40
N PHE A 228 -12.65 19.38 6.35
CA PHE A 228 -11.28 19.46 5.88
C PHE A 228 -11.16 20.24 4.58
N THR A 229 -9.94 20.68 4.28
CA THR A 229 -9.57 21.39 3.05
C THR A 229 -9.09 20.46 1.94
N GLY A 230 -8.61 19.26 2.31
CA GLY A 230 -7.89 18.33 1.44
C GLY A 230 -6.38 18.57 1.43
N ALA A 231 -5.87 19.60 2.12
CA ALA A 231 -4.45 19.95 2.19
C ALA A 231 -3.79 19.58 3.53
N GLU A 232 -4.49 18.88 4.41
CA GLU A 232 -4.02 18.51 5.75
C GLU A 232 -2.71 17.73 5.69
N LEU A 233 -1.81 18.01 6.64
CA LEU A 233 -0.59 17.24 6.90
C LEU A 233 -0.81 16.28 8.08
N GLN A 234 0.11 15.34 8.29
CA GLN A 234 0.01 14.35 9.37
C GLN A 234 -0.24 15.00 10.74
N LYS A 235 0.44 16.11 11.03
CA LYS A 235 0.32 16.81 12.30
C LYS A 235 -1.11 17.30 12.57
N ASP A 236 -1.80 17.73 11.51
CA ASP A 236 -3.14 18.32 11.64
C ASP A 236 -4.20 17.26 12.02
N ILE A 237 -3.98 16.03 11.59
CA ILE A 237 -4.90 14.90 11.79
C ILE A 237 -4.46 14.01 12.96
N ASN A 238 -3.18 13.56 12.95
CA ASN A 238 -2.72 12.50 13.84
C ASN A 238 -2.57 12.95 15.30
N SER A 239 -2.51 14.25 15.57
CA SER A 239 -2.47 14.79 16.93
C SER A 239 -3.88 14.91 17.57
N ASN A 240 -4.95 14.72 16.80
CA ASN A 240 -6.32 14.90 17.26
C ASN A 240 -7.06 13.56 17.39
N GLN A 241 -7.20 13.05 18.62
CA GLN A 241 -7.85 11.77 18.89
C GLN A 241 -9.34 11.74 18.51
N GLU A 242 -10.04 12.87 18.58
CA GLU A 242 -11.46 12.95 18.19
C GLU A 242 -11.62 12.78 16.67
N ILE A 243 -10.73 13.42 15.89
CA ILE A 243 -10.70 13.26 14.44
C ILE A 243 -10.38 11.79 14.09
N LEU A 244 -9.37 11.19 14.71
CA LEU A 244 -9.01 9.81 14.46
C LEU A 244 -10.15 8.84 14.79
N ALA A 245 -10.83 9.03 15.92
CA ALA A 245 -11.99 8.23 16.33
C ALA A 245 -13.18 8.41 15.36
N LYS A 246 -13.44 9.64 14.90
CA LYS A 246 -14.48 9.95 13.90
C LYS A 246 -14.20 9.20 12.60
N LEU A 247 -12.98 9.30 12.08
CA LEU A 247 -12.57 8.66 10.83
C LEU A 247 -12.64 7.14 10.93
N GLU A 248 -12.26 6.55 12.08
CA GLU A 248 -12.36 5.11 12.30
C GLU A 248 -13.82 4.63 12.35
N LYS A 249 -14.73 5.37 13.00
CA LYS A 249 -16.16 5.06 12.97
C LYS A 249 -16.70 5.06 11.54
N ILE A 250 -16.36 6.07 10.73
CA ILE A 250 -16.77 6.15 9.32
C ILE A 250 -16.22 4.95 8.54
N ARG A 251 -14.94 4.59 8.74
CA ARG A 251 -14.29 3.44 8.09
C ARG A 251 -15.00 2.13 8.43
N ALA A 252 -15.32 1.91 9.71
CA ALA A 252 -15.97 0.70 10.18
C ALA A 252 -17.39 0.54 9.60
N HIS A 253 -18.19 1.60 9.58
CA HIS A 253 -19.52 1.57 8.96
C HIS A 253 -19.44 1.34 7.44
N GLY A 254 -18.47 1.95 6.76
CA GLY A 254 -18.22 1.70 5.35
C GLY A 254 -17.76 0.26 5.09
N ALA A 255 -16.94 -0.33 5.96
CA ALA A 255 -16.52 -1.72 5.84
C ALA A 255 -17.70 -2.70 5.91
N VAL A 256 -18.67 -2.46 6.81
CA VAL A 256 -19.93 -3.22 6.86
C VAL A 256 -20.72 -3.03 5.57
N LYS A 257 -20.88 -1.79 5.11
CA LYS A 257 -21.65 -1.48 3.89
C LYS A 257 -21.03 -2.07 2.62
N MET A 258 -19.69 -2.18 2.58
CA MET A 258 -18.96 -2.87 1.51
C MET A 258 -19.03 -4.40 1.60
N GLY A 259 -19.59 -4.96 2.68
CA GLY A 259 -19.63 -6.41 2.91
C GLY A 259 -18.27 -7.03 3.30
N LEU A 260 -17.30 -6.22 3.73
CA LEU A 260 -15.97 -6.69 4.11
C LEU A 260 -15.92 -7.28 5.52
N ILE A 261 -16.85 -6.87 6.37
CA ILE A 261 -17.08 -7.36 7.74
C ILE A 261 -18.58 -7.46 8.00
N ALA A 262 -18.99 -8.37 8.85
CA ALA A 262 -20.39 -8.55 9.23
C ALA A 262 -20.82 -7.61 10.38
N ALA A 263 -19.91 -7.28 11.29
CA ALA A 263 -20.17 -6.45 12.44
C ALA A 263 -19.06 -5.40 12.67
N LEU A 264 -19.43 -4.26 13.25
CA LEU A 264 -18.49 -3.15 13.53
C LEU A 264 -17.31 -3.56 14.42
N THR A 265 -17.51 -4.53 15.31
CA THR A 265 -16.47 -5.04 16.21
C THR A 265 -15.30 -5.70 15.48
N GLU A 266 -15.54 -6.22 14.27
CA GLU A 266 -14.51 -6.86 13.46
C GLU A 266 -13.55 -5.84 12.82
N ALA A 267 -13.94 -4.56 12.76
CA ALA A 267 -13.11 -3.51 12.16
C ALA A 267 -11.75 -3.35 12.86
N GLN A 268 -11.67 -3.69 14.15
CA GLN A 268 -10.43 -3.58 14.93
C GLN A 268 -9.36 -4.61 14.52
N THR A 269 -9.78 -5.78 14.03
CA THR A 269 -8.89 -6.86 13.56
C THR A 269 -8.58 -6.74 12.07
N ARG A 270 -9.29 -5.85 11.36
CA ARG A 270 -9.14 -5.57 9.92
C ARG A 270 -8.79 -4.10 9.68
N GLN A 271 -7.68 -3.64 10.23
CA GLN A 271 -7.30 -2.22 10.16
C GLN A 271 -6.68 -1.82 8.81
N HIS A 272 -6.13 -2.79 8.07
CA HIS A 272 -5.50 -2.52 6.78
C HIS A 272 -6.55 -2.20 5.69
N THR A 273 -7.73 -2.82 5.75
CA THR A 273 -8.83 -2.67 4.76
C THR A 273 -10.20 -2.48 5.42
N PRO A 274 -11.10 -1.68 4.86
CA PRO A 274 -10.88 -0.75 3.74
C PRO A 274 -10.05 0.46 4.16
N LYS A 275 -9.51 1.18 3.18
CA LYS A 275 -8.97 2.52 3.42
C LYS A 275 -10.10 3.53 3.52
N ILE A 276 -9.90 4.56 4.32
CA ILE A 276 -10.71 5.78 4.26
C ILE A 276 -9.85 6.89 3.68
N ALA A 277 -10.39 7.60 2.70
CA ALA A 277 -9.70 8.68 2.01
C ALA A 277 -10.68 9.85 1.78
N TRP A 278 -10.15 11.04 1.68
CA TRP A 278 -10.93 12.19 1.27
C TRP A 278 -10.27 12.93 0.14
N VAL A 279 -11.11 13.53 -0.70
CA VAL A 279 -10.70 14.25 -1.90
C VAL A 279 -11.27 15.67 -1.89
N ALA A 280 -10.57 16.59 -2.53
CA ALA A 280 -11.00 17.97 -2.75
C ALA A 280 -10.58 18.43 -4.15
N PRO A 281 -11.24 19.45 -4.73
CA PRO A 281 -10.76 20.14 -5.92
C PRO A 281 -9.30 20.60 -5.76
N PRO A 282 -8.56 20.80 -6.87
CA PRO A 282 -7.18 21.27 -6.80
C PRO A 282 -7.10 22.64 -6.12
N ALA A 283 -6.14 22.79 -5.22
CA ALA A 283 -5.83 24.05 -4.55
C ALA A 283 -4.33 24.13 -4.29
N ASP A 284 -3.83 25.36 -4.16
CA ASP A 284 -2.44 25.61 -3.76
C ASP A 284 -2.21 25.10 -2.33
N TYR A 285 -1.11 24.40 -2.09
CA TYR A 285 -0.70 24.00 -0.74
C TYR A 285 0.81 23.85 -0.63
N THR A 286 1.29 23.76 0.60
CA THR A 286 2.69 23.45 0.90
C THR A 286 2.78 22.01 1.41
N ALA A 287 3.58 21.19 0.72
CA ALA A 287 3.86 19.81 1.13
C ALA A 287 4.71 19.77 2.40
N SER A 288 4.77 18.60 3.05
CA SER A 288 5.52 18.39 4.31
C SER A 288 7.03 18.68 4.20
N SER A 289 7.58 18.65 2.98
CA SER A 289 8.96 19.02 2.67
C SER A 289 9.21 20.54 2.55
N GLY A 290 8.15 21.34 2.58
CA GLY A 290 8.20 22.77 2.26
C GLY A 290 8.02 23.08 0.76
N LYS A 291 7.91 22.08 -0.12
CA LYS A 291 7.64 22.24 -1.55
C LYS A 291 6.26 22.86 -1.77
N ALA A 292 6.20 23.98 -2.49
CA ALA A 292 4.92 24.53 -2.93
C ALA A 292 4.36 23.68 -4.08
N VAL A 293 3.10 23.31 -3.98
CA VAL A 293 2.33 22.63 -5.03
C VAL A 293 1.22 23.58 -5.48
N LYS A 294 1.16 23.83 -6.79
CA LYS A 294 0.16 24.73 -7.38
C LYS A 294 -1.07 23.96 -7.81
N ALA A 295 -2.24 24.58 -7.67
CA ALA A 295 -3.51 24.01 -8.13
C ALA A 295 -3.47 23.62 -9.62
N GLY A 296 -2.77 24.40 -10.45
CA GLY A 296 -2.62 24.13 -11.88
C GLY A 296 -1.76 22.92 -12.23
N ASP A 297 -0.98 22.40 -11.27
CA ASP A 297 -0.09 21.25 -11.46
C ASP A 297 -0.74 19.92 -11.09
N ILE A 298 -1.97 19.94 -10.55
CA ILE A 298 -2.71 18.77 -10.06
C ILE A 298 -4.16 18.79 -10.52
N ASP A 299 -4.79 17.64 -10.59
CA ASP A 299 -6.20 17.50 -10.93
C ASP A 299 -7.11 17.51 -9.70
N LEU A 300 -6.60 17.06 -8.54
CA LEU A 300 -7.30 17.03 -7.27
C LEU A 300 -6.33 16.94 -6.08
N LEU A 301 -6.84 17.17 -4.88
CA LEU A 301 -6.17 16.83 -3.63
C LEU A 301 -6.71 15.52 -3.06
N ALA A 302 -5.83 14.67 -2.52
CA ALA A 302 -6.20 13.43 -1.86
C ALA A 302 -5.43 13.21 -0.56
N ARG A 303 -6.12 12.70 0.43
CA ARG A 303 -5.58 12.29 1.73
C ARG A 303 -6.14 10.91 2.07
N ALA A 304 -5.36 10.06 2.72
CA ALA A 304 -5.81 8.72 3.07
C ALA A 304 -5.21 8.21 4.38
N MET A 305 -6.01 7.49 5.15
CA MET A 305 -5.61 6.87 6.41
C MET A 305 -5.00 5.50 6.18
N SER A 306 -4.00 5.17 6.99
CA SER A 306 -3.37 3.85 7.04
C SER A 306 -3.16 3.45 8.49
N MET A 307 -3.74 2.32 8.91
CA MET A 307 -3.65 1.83 10.29
C MET A 307 -4.01 2.91 11.32
N GLY A 308 -5.13 3.58 11.10
CA GLY A 308 -5.68 4.59 12.01
C GLY A 308 -4.99 5.96 11.99
N GLN A 309 -4.04 6.21 11.09
CA GLN A 309 -3.32 7.50 10.98
C GLN A 309 -3.25 8.00 9.53
N LEU A 310 -3.19 9.32 9.35
CA LEU A 310 -2.95 9.92 8.04
C LEU A 310 -1.57 9.50 7.51
N HIS A 311 -1.55 8.96 6.30
CA HIS A 311 -0.31 8.56 5.64
C HIS A 311 0.53 9.80 5.25
N HIS A 312 1.84 9.75 5.47
CA HIS A 312 2.74 10.89 5.18
C HIS A 312 2.86 11.26 3.70
N ALA A 313 2.55 10.32 2.81
CA ALA A 313 2.50 10.51 1.37
C ALA A 313 1.20 9.89 0.82
N MET A 314 1.28 8.92 -0.10
CA MET A 314 0.13 8.13 -0.53
C MET A 314 0.50 6.65 -0.64
N MET A 315 -0.40 5.79 -0.16
CA MET A 315 -0.26 4.34 -0.33
C MET A 315 -0.44 3.97 -1.81
N GLY A 316 0.45 3.12 -2.33
CA GLY A 316 0.40 2.72 -3.73
C GLY A 316 -0.93 2.07 -4.14
N THR A 317 -1.50 1.22 -3.27
CA THR A 317 -2.81 0.59 -3.54
C THR A 317 -3.97 1.58 -3.47
N ALA A 318 -3.94 2.56 -2.57
CA ALA A 318 -4.91 3.66 -2.57
C ALA A 318 -4.75 4.56 -3.81
N SER A 319 -3.52 4.70 -4.33
CA SER A 319 -3.29 5.39 -5.60
C SER A 319 -3.94 4.65 -6.77
N VAL A 320 -3.96 3.30 -6.75
CA VAL A 320 -4.72 2.50 -7.73
C VAL A 320 -6.20 2.82 -7.64
N ALA A 321 -6.77 2.85 -6.43
CA ALA A 321 -8.18 3.20 -6.23
C ALA A 321 -8.49 4.62 -6.71
N ILE A 322 -7.61 5.60 -6.43
CA ILE A 322 -7.75 6.99 -6.91
C ILE A 322 -7.71 7.03 -8.44
N GLY A 323 -6.69 6.40 -9.06
CA GLY A 323 -6.55 6.36 -10.52
C GLY A 323 -7.76 5.74 -11.20
N THR A 324 -8.23 4.58 -10.69
CA THR A 324 -9.43 3.92 -11.21
C THR A 324 -10.68 4.80 -11.07
N ALA A 325 -10.94 5.32 -9.85
CA ALA A 325 -12.12 6.14 -9.60
C ALA A 325 -12.10 7.46 -10.40
N ALA A 326 -10.93 8.06 -10.63
CA ALA A 326 -10.79 9.28 -11.41
C ALA A 326 -11.21 9.10 -12.87
N THR A 327 -11.00 7.91 -13.45
CA THR A 327 -11.41 7.61 -14.85
C THR A 327 -12.92 7.35 -15.01
N ILE A 328 -13.64 7.17 -13.90
CA ILE A 328 -15.07 6.83 -13.89
C ILE A 328 -15.90 8.07 -13.57
N LYS A 329 -16.56 8.61 -14.58
CA LYS A 329 -17.40 9.79 -14.43
C LYS A 329 -18.53 9.55 -13.42
N GLY A 330 -18.66 10.44 -12.45
CA GLY A 330 -19.71 10.38 -11.42
C GLY A 330 -19.23 9.92 -10.06
N THR A 331 -18.03 9.34 -9.92
CA THR A 331 -17.41 9.09 -8.61
C THR A 331 -17.00 10.41 -7.93
N LEU A 332 -16.89 10.43 -6.61
CA LEU A 332 -16.42 11.63 -5.88
C LEU A 332 -15.00 12.04 -6.29
N VAL A 333 -14.15 11.08 -6.63
CA VAL A 333 -12.78 11.34 -7.11
C VAL A 333 -12.80 12.06 -8.46
N ASN A 334 -13.61 11.57 -9.41
CA ASN A 334 -13.77 12.22 -10.72
C ASN A 334 -14.42 13.60 -10.58
N GLN A 335 -15.40 13.75 -9.68
CA GLN A 335 -16.02 15.05 -9.42
C GLN A 335 -15.00 16.05 -8.87
N ALA A 336 -14.14 15.65 -7.91
CA ALA A 336 -13.08 16.49 -7.38
C ALA A 336 -12.08 16.91 -8.47
N ALA A 337 -11.85 16.05 -9.48
CA ALA A 337 -11.01 16.35 -10.65
C ALA A 337 -11.75 17.13 -11.76
N GLY A 338 -12.93 17.70 -11.48
CA GLY A 338 -13.68 18.52 -12.41
C GLY A 338 -14.58 17.77 -13.38
N SER A 339 -14.95 16.53 -13.08
CA SER A 339 -15.89 15.69 -13.86
C SER A 339 -15.49 15.45 -15.33
N LYS A 340 -14.19 15.39 -15.59
CA LYS A 340 -13.58 15.22 -16.91
C LYS A 340 -13.45 13.73 -17.26
N ALA A 341 -13.31 13.42 -18.55
CA ALA A 341 -12.81 12.11 -18.98
C ALA A 341 -11.29 12.08 -18.80
N LEU A 342 -10.80 11.19 -17.96
CA LEU A 342 -9.38 11.09 -17.63
C LEU A 342 -8.86 9.68 -17.97
N SER A 343 -7.64 9.58 -18.51
CA SER A 343 -6.86 8.35 -18.63
C SER A 343 -5.71 8.30 -17.62
N GLU A 344 -5.44 9.43 -16.99
CA GLU A 344 -4.46 9.59 -15.91
C GLU A 344 -4.91 10.74 -14.99
N VAL A 345 -4.45 10.72 -13.77
CA VAL A 345 -4.74 11.74 -12.77
C VAL A 345 -3.48 12.08 -11.98
N ARG A 346 -3.16 13.36 -11.87
CA ARG A 346 -2.13 13.86 -10.98
C ARG A 346 -2.79 14.44 -9.73
N PHE A 347 -2.57 13.83 -8.60
CA PHE A 347 -3.15 14.33 -7.35
C PHE A 347 -2.09 14.81 -6.37
N GLY A 348 -2.46 15.83 -5.59
CA GLY A 348 -1.66 16.36 -4.49
C GLY A 348 -1.88 15.54 -3.21
N HIS A 349 -0.78 15.16 -2.54
CA HIS A 349 -0.78 14.41 -1.28
C HIS A 349 0.16 15.06 -0.24
N PRO A 350 0.22 14.64 1.04
CA PRO A 350 0.99 15.35 2.06
C PRO A 350 2.46 15.65 1.71
N SER A 351 3.12 14.79 0.96
CA SER A 351 4.54 14.98 0.61
C SER A 351 4.79 15.58 -0.78
N GLY A 352 3.74 15.89 -1.57
CA GLY A 352 3.87 16.43 -2.92
C GLY A 352 2.80 15.88 -3.87
N THR A 353 3.19 15.40 -5.05
CA THR A 353 2.26 14.95 -6.09
C THR A 353 2.55 13.53 -6.55
N LEU A 354 1.55 12.90 -7.17
CA LEU A 354 1.68 11.60 -7.80
C LEU A 354 0.81 11.54 -9.05
N LEU A 355 1.39 11.05 -10.15
CA LEU A 355 0.68 10.73 -11.38
C LEU A 355 0.33 9.24 -11.41
N VAL A 356 -0.91 8.94 -11.72
CA VAL A 356 -1.42 7.56 -11.86
C VAL A 356 -2.22 7.45 -13.14
N GLY A 357 -1.84 6.53 -14.02
CA GLY A 357 -2.61 6.18 -15.19
C GLY A 357 -3.66 5.11 -14.86
N GLY A 358 -4.85 5.21 -15.45
CA GLY A 358 -5.93 4.23 -15.28
C GLY A 358 -6.70 3.99 -16.57
N GLU A 359 -7.09 2.75 -16.77
CA GLU A 359 -7.95 2.35 -17.90
C GLU A 359 -9.16 1.58 -17.36
N SER A 360 -10.33 2.24 -17.38
CA SER A 360 -11.59 1.67 -16.93
C SER A 360 -12.60 1.66 -18.07
N SER A 361 -13.44 0.62 -18.13
CA SER A 361 -14.52 0.48 -19.10
C SER A 361 -15.72 -0.19 -18.44
N GLN A 362 -16.90 -0.06 -19.08
CA GLN A 362 -18.09 -0.77 -18.68
C GLN A 362 -18.34 -1.90 -19.66
N VAL A 363 -18.46 -3.13 -19.17
CA VAL A 363 -18.76 -4.33 -19.93
C VAL A 363 -19.98 -4.99 -19.31
N ASP A 364 -21.02 -5.22 -20.11
CA ASP A 364 -22.30 -5.80 -19.66
C ASP A 364 -22.90 -5.11 -18.41
N GLY A 365 -22.79 -3.77 -18.37
CA GLY A 365 -23.27 -2.96 -17.25
C GLY A 365 -22.39 -2.94 -16.00
N LYS A 366 -21.30 -3.71 -15.99
CA LYS A 366 -20.33 -3.76 -14.87
C LYS A 366 -19.06 -2.98 -15.20
N TRP A 367 -18.57 -2.23 -14.22
CA TRP A 367 -17.30 -1.52 -14.34
C TRP A 367 -16.12 -2.48 -14.19
N GLN A 368 -15.15 -2.33 -15.09
CA GLN A 368 -13.90 -3.06 -15.10
C GLN A 368 -12.72 -2.08 -15.21
N ALA A 369 -11.64 -2.34 -14.50
CA ALA A 369 -10.36 -1.66 -14.67
C ALA A 369 -9.38 -2.67 -15.28
N LYS A 370 -8.92 -2.41 -16.50
CA LYS A 370 -7.99 -3.31 -17.18
C LYS A 370 -6.58 -3.21 -16.60
N LYS A 371 -6.15 -1.98 -16.33
CA LYS A 371 -4.81 -1.68 -15.85
C LYS A 371 -4.76 -0.35 -15.14
N VAL A 372 -3.95 -0.30 -14.10
CA VAL A 372 -3.51 0.94 -13.46
C VAL A 372 -1.99 0.95 -13.39
N SER A 373 -1.36 2.05 -13.77
CA SER A 373 0.09 2.18 -13.79
C SER A 373 0.56 3.38 -12.97
N MET A 374 1.71 3.23 -12.34
CA MET A 374 2.39 4.31 -11.65
C MET A 374 3.89 4.10 -11.60
N SER A 375 4.63 5.20 -11.59
CA SER A 375 6.08 5.18 -11.40
C SER A 375 6.43 5.28 -9.93
N ARG A 376 7.41 4.48 -9.52
CA ARG A 376 7.99 4.42 -8.18
C ARG A 376 9.51 4.30 -8.30
N SER A 377 10.18 4.20 -7.17
CA SER A 377 11.57 3.76 -7.10
C SER A 377 11.76 2.79 -5.94
N ALA A 378 12.79 2.00 -6.01
CA ALA A 378 13.17 1.05 -4.96
C ALA A 378 14.65 1.17 -4.62
N ARG A 379 15.03 0.74 -3.42
CA ARG A 379 16.44 0.70 -3.00
C ARG A 379 16.65 -0.36 -1.95
N ARG A 380 17.69 -1.16 -2.10
CA ARG A 380 18.23 -1.98 -1.01
C ARG A 380 18.92 -1.08 -0.01
N LEU A 381 18.53 -1.16 1.25
CA LEU A 381 19.13 -0.39 2.33
C LEU A 381 20.20 -1.22 3.05
N MET A 382 19.93 -2.52 3.23
CA MET A 382 20.84 -3.45 3.88
C MET A 382 20.54 -4.89 3.40
N VAL A 383 21.58 -5.68 3.25
CA VAL A 383 21.51 -7.15 3.05
C VAL A 383 22.31 -7.78 4.17
N GLY A 384 21.74 -8.79 4.83
CA GLY A 384 22.42 -9.46 5.94
C GLY A 384 21.52 -10.44 6.65
N GLU A 385 21.64 -10.51 7.96
CA GLU A 385 20.86 -11.40 8.82
C GLU A 385 20.16 -10.60 9.91
N VAL A 386 18.93 -10.98 10.20
CA VAL A 386 18.20 -10.53 11.38
C VAL A 386 18.30 -11.59 12.47
N TYR A 387 18.54 -11.16 13.70
CA TYR A 387 18.65 -12.05 14.85
C TYR A 387 17.34 -12.04 15.65
N VAL A 388 16.80 -13.23 15.91
CA VAL A 388 15.56 -13.42 16.66
C VAL A 388 15.79 -14.50 17.71
N PRO A 389 15.30 -14.35 18.97
CA PRO A 389 15.40 -15.39 19.98
C PRO A 389 14.80 -16.70 19.48
N GLY A 390 15.50 -17.81 19.65
CA GLY A 390 15.12 -19.12 19.08
C GLY A 390 13.84 -19.72 19.69
N ASP A 391 13.36 -19.20 20.80
CA ASP A 391 12.11 -19.56 21.47
C ASP A 391 10.95 -18.56 21.24
N ALA A 392 11.16 -17.54 20.40
CA ALA A 392 10.16 -16.50 20.14
C ALA A 392 9.01 -16.95 19.22
N PHE A 393 9.08 -18.14 18.57
CA PHE A 393 8.14 -18.55 17.53
C PHE A 393 7.98 -20.07 17.43
#